data_3998c7a4e668e1c2c628869eccde4466
#
_entry.id   3998c7a4e668e1c2c628869eccde4466
#
_cell.length_a   1.000
_cell.length_b   1.000
_cell.length_c   1.000
_cell.angle_alpha   90.00
_cell.angle_beta   90.00
_cell.angle_gamma   90.00
#
_symmetry.space_group_name_H-M   'P 1'
#
loop_
_entity.id
_entity.type
_entity.pdbx_description
1 polymer ?
#
loop_
_entity_poly.entity_id
_entity_poly.type
_entity_poly.pdbx_seq_one_letter_code
_entity_poly.pdbx_strand_id
1 'polypeptide(L)'
;MIAKLRGGGSAIPGRVALLLEPRLLEKTLGALKFGVVFVTGSNGKSTTTALVTGALRSQGLRVFTNPSGGNLPQGIASAVIGQSKFNGAVNADIAVLEVDEAYGPIIADYLTPSWVVITNVQIDQLNRFYEPERVLNMLVEAAASATKGVLINGTDSNLLHLAEELNGSQVVKVQVSPEALSKWPPGALAAPSFRKTPIIRDIRIGARVLEEDSGVALIEVAGQVSKVKLPGIGLHFAIDTALALAVTSEIIGESFDVGLATETISAQETVFGRGENVRYQGVELRIHMMKNPSSMRANLMSMELPETAIWIAMDEGTPDPSWIYDIDLAKVESVKVVSGSRAWHWAVRLAYSEISVGDVVTDSKKALRIYVDHLRKVNKRGILLTNYEQMMIIRKHMGFLEMESGK
;
A
#
# COMPACT_ATOMS: atom_id res chain seq x y z
N MET A 1 5.96 29.19 -4.26
CA MET A 1 6.25 29.50 -5.67
C MET A 1 7.47 28.71 -6.18
N ILE A 2 8.60 28.65 -5.46
CA ILE A 2 9.81 27.94 -5.88
C ILE A 2 9.62 26.41 -5.95
N ALA A 3 8.82 25.82 -5.07
CA ALA A 3 8.57 24.37 -5.06
C ALA A 3 7.73 23.86 -6.26
N LYS A 4 6.88 24.70 -6.85
CA LYS A 4 6.11 24.36 -8.07
C LYS A 4 6.95 24.32 -9.36
N LEU A 5 8.15 24.93 -9.33
CA LEU A 5 9.04 25.03 -10.48
C LEU A 5 10.01 23.84 -10.64
N ARG A 6 10.07 22.93 -9.65
CA ARG A 6 10.98 21.76 -9.66
C ARG A 6 10.26 20.43 -9.52
N GLY A 7 9.11 20.26 -10.14
CA GLY A 7 8.41 19.00 -10.33
C GLY A 7 8.72 17.91 -9.28
N GLY A 8 7.84 17.72 -8.29
CA GLY A 8 7.84 16.53 -7.44
C GLY A 8 8.51 16.66 -6.08
N GLY A 9 7.74 16.38 -5.05
CA GLY A 9 8.09 15.62 -3.86
C GLY A 9 9.28 16.04 -2.98
N SER A 10 9.74 17.29 -3.00
CA SER A 10 10.76 17.70 -2.04
C SER A 10 10.16 17.87 -0.64
N ALA A 11 10.63 17.07 0.33
CA ALA A 11 10.31 17.23 1.76
C ALA A 11 10.88 18.53 2.38
N ILE A 12 11.70 19.28 1.63
CA ILE A 12 12.36 20.50 2.09
C ILE A 12 11.35 21.59 2.51
N PRO A 13 10.30 21.92 1.72
CA PRO A 13 9.35 22.95 2.15
C PRO A 13 8.67 22.60 3.47
N GLY A 14 8.26 21.34 3.65
CA GLY A 14 7.65 20.89 4.90
C GLY A 14 8.60 20.90 6.07
N ARG A 15 9.87 20.52 5.85
CA ARG A 15 10.90 20.60 6.91
C ARG A 15 11.12 22.02 7.39
N VAL A 16 11.22 22.97 6.48
CA VAL A 16 11.36 24.41 6.82
C VAL A 16 10.12 24.91 7.54
N ALA A 17 8.93 24.54 7.07
CA ALA A 17 7.68 24.96 7.70
C ALA A 17 7.53 24.41 9.13
N LEU A 18 7.88 23.16 9.39
CA LEU A 18 7.85 22.58 10.74
C LEU A 18 8.90 23.17 11.67
N LEU A 19 10.03 23.66 11.14
CA LEU A 19 11.00 24.41 11.93
C LEU A 19 10.47 25.80 12.34
N LEU A 20 9.70 26.47 11.48
CA LEU A 20 9.11 27.77 11.74
C LEU A 20 7.83 27.70 12.58
N GLU A 21 7.03 26.67 12.35
CA GLU A 21 5.77 26.42 13.05
C GLU A 21 5.65 24.90 13.36
N PRO A 22 6.18 24.44 14.50
CA PRO A 22 6.12 23.02 14.89
C PRO A 22 4.70 22.45 15.00
N ARG A 23 3.71 23.31 15.30
CA ARG A 23 2.29 22.93 15.40
C ARG A 23 1.51 23.12 14.10
N LEU A 24 2.19 23.21 12.95
CA LEU A 24 1.55 23.43 11.65
C LEU A 24 0.46 22.40 11.36
N LEU A 25 0.75 21.11 11.56
CA LEU A 25 -0.19 20.03 11.25
C LEU A 25 -1.44 20.08 12.15
N GLU A 26 -1.25 20.31 13.43
CA GLU A 26 -2.35 20.49 14.38
C GLU A 26 -3.23 21.68 14.01
N LYS A 27 -2.62 22.85 13.75
CA LYS A 27 -3.35 24.07 13.40
C LYS A 27 -4.12 23.99 12.09
N THR A 28 -3.63 23.17 11.13
CA THR A 28 -4.23 23.09 9.80
C THR A 28 -5.18 21.91 9.63
N LEU A 29 -4.83 20.75 10.14
CA LEU A 29 -5.60 19.50 9.99
C LEU A 29 -6.36 19.10 11.24
N GLY A 30 -5.88 19.47 12.43
CA GLY A 30 -6.51 19.07 13.70
C GLY A 30 -7.90 19.67 13.94
N ALA A 31 -8.25 20.77 13.27
CA ALA A 31 -9.56 21.43 13.37
C ALA A 31 -10.58 20.99 12.30
N LEU A 32 -10.26 20.00 11.47
CA LEU A 32 -11.18 19.51 10.44
C LEU A 32 -12.42 18.86 11.06
N LYS A 33 -13.58 19.10 10.46
CA LYS A 33 -14.91 18.69 11.00
C LYS A 33 -14.99 17.19 11.34
N PHE A 34 -14.45 16.34 10.48
CA PHE A 34 -14.47 14.87 10.67
C PHE A 34 -13.13 14.34 11.20
N GLY A 35 -12.16 15.24 11.45
CA GLY A 35 -10.88 14.89 12.04
C GLY A 35 -9.88 14.33 11.04
N VAL A 36 -9.03 13.44 11.54
CA VAL A 36 -7.89 12.87 10.80
C VAL A 36 -7.92 11.36 10.88
N VAL A 37 -7.69 10.71 9.75
CA VAL A 37 -7.49 9.26 9.64
C VAL A 37 -6.04 8.98 9.33
N PHE A 38 -5.36 8.18 10.15
CA PHE A 38 -4.05 7.62 9.81
C PHE A 38 -4.23 6.25 9.16
N VAL A 39 -3.56 6.02 8.05
CA VAL A 39 -3.46 4.72 7.40
C VAL A 39 -2.02 4.26 7.49
N THR A 40 -1.77 3.18 8.23
CA THR A 40 -0.43 2.68 8.55
C THR A 40 -0.36 1.15 8.44
N GLY A 41 0.83 0.59 8.66
CA GLY A 41 1.12 -0.84 8.54
C GLY A 41 2.18 -1.15 7.48
N SER A 42 2.63 -2.39 7.37
CA SER A 42 3.77 -2.74 6.50
C SER A 42 3.45 -2.63 5.00
N ASN A 43 2.35 -3.23 4.54
CA ASN A 43 1.91 -3.23 3.13
C ASN A 43 0.49 -2.69 3.00
N GLY A 44 0.13 -2.20 1.79
CA GLY A 44 -1.24 -1.75 1.50
C GLY A 44 -1.54 -0.28 1.84
N LYS A 45 -0.67 0.43 2.57
CA LYS A 45 -0.89 1.83 3.01
C LYS A 45 -1.41 2.75 1.90
N SER A 46 -0.66 2.88 0.81
CA SER A 46 -1.02 3.79 -0.31
C SER A 46 -2.35 3.38 -0.96
N THR A 47 -2.56 2.08 -1.16
CA THR A 47 -3.81 1.55 -1.72
C THR A 47 -4.98 1.88 -0.80
N THR A 48 -4.88 1.54 0.48
CA THR A 48 -5.94 1.81 1.47
C THR A 48 -6.21 3.31 1.59
N THR A 49 -5.17 4.16 1.62
CA THR A 49 -5.33 5.62 1.64
C THR A 49 -6.09 6.14 0.44
N ALA A 50 -5.77 5.65 -0.77
CA ALA A 50 -6.49 6.03 -1.99
C ALA A 50 -7.95 5.57 -1.95
N LEU A 51 -8.21 4.33 -1.52
CA LEU A 51 -9.56 3.76 -1.41
C LEU A 51 -10.41 4.51 -0.37
N VAL A 52 -9.88 4.79 0.82
CA VAL A 52 -10.55 5.60 1.86
C VAL A 52 -10.86 7.00 1.33
N THR A 53 -9.89 7.62 0.66
CA THR A 53 -10.06 8.95 0.07
C THR A 53 -11.18 8.96 -0.97
N GLY A 54 -11.21 7.98 -1.86
CA GLY A 54 -12.26 7.83 -2.87
C GLY A 54 -13.64 7.59 -2.26
N ALA A 55 -13.73 6.66 -1.32
CA ALA A 55 -14.95 6.33 -0.62
C ALA A 55 -15.53 7.54 0.13
N LEU A 56 -14.71 8.30 0.87
CA LEU A 56 -15.17 9.50 1.57
C LEU A 56 -15.60 10.62 0.60
N ARG A 57 -14.88 10.79 -0.52
CA ARG A 57 -15.27 11.77 -1.56
C ARG A 57 -16.59 11.42 -2.21
N SER A 58 -16.88 10.14 -2.43
CA SER A 58 -18.18 9.71 -2.94
C SER A 58 -19.33 10.09 -2.00
N GLN A 59 -19.08 10.17 -0.70
CA GLN A 59 -20.05 10.63 0.30
C GLN A 59 -20.14 12.17 0.39
N GLY A 60 -19.55 12.91 -0.55
CA GLY A 60 -19.61 14.37 -0.62
C GLY A 60 -18.58 15.11 0.25
N LEU A 61 -17.64 14.42 0.88
CA LEU A 61 -16.60 15.06 1.70
C LEU A 61 -15.43 15.55 0.86
N ARG A 62 -14.90 16.72 1.22
CA ARG A 62 -13.63 17.23 0.71
C ARG A 62 -12.52 16.59 1.53
N VAL A 63 -11.68 15.79 0.90
CA VAL A 63 -10.64 15.01 1.58
C VAL A 63 -9.27 15.60 1.26
N PHE A 64 -8.53 15.97 2.30
CA PHE A 64 -7.10 16.23 2.23
C PHE A 64 -6.34 14.91 2.32
N THR A 65 -5.31 14.73 1.50
CA THR A 65 -4.41 13.57 1.58
C THR A 65 -2.99 13.98 1.20
N ASN A 66 -1.99 13.28 1.73
CA ASN A 66 -0.61 13.41 1.31
C ASN A 66 -0.33 12.49 0.10
N PRO A 67 0.62 12.86 -0.78
CA PRO A 67 1.02 11.98 -1.88
C PRO A 67 1.67 10.71 -1.35
N SER A 68 1.56 9.63 -2.13
CA SER A 68 2.27 8.37 -1.87
C SER A 68 3.77 8.61 -1.72
N GLY A 69 4.39 8.02 -0.69
CA GLY A 69 5.79 8.30 -0.32
C GLY A 69 6.00 9.59 0.49
N GLY A 70 4.98 10.46 0.65
CA GLY A 70 5.02 11.62 1.54
C GLY A 70 4.56 11.33 2.97
N ASN A 71 4.86 10.14 3.50
CA ASN A 71 4.33 9.54 4.72
C ASN A 71 5.12 9.87 6.01
N LEU A 72 6.06 10.81 5.91
CA LEU A 72 6.84 11.36 7.03
C LEU A 72 6.32 12.77 7.40
N PRO A 73 6.57 13.28 8.62
CA PRO A 73 6.08 14.58 9.06
C PRO A 73 6.33 15.73 8.06
N GLN A 74 7.55 15.79 7.50
CA GLN A 74 7.93 16.80 6.52
C GLN A 74 7.24 16.63 5.17
N GLY A 75 6.90 15.40 4.79
CA GLY A 75 6.14 15.08 3.57
C GLY A 75 4.70 15.57 3.69
N ILE A 76 4.04 15.26 4.81
CA ILE A 76 2.69 15.73 5.13
C ILE A 76 2.65 17.25 5.20
N ALA A 77 3.63 17.89 5.87
CA ALA A 77 3.72 19.35 5.94
C ALA A 77 3.92 19.99 4.55
N SER A 78 4.71 19.36 3.66
CA SER A 78 4.85 19.82 2.27
C SER A 78 3.53 19.75 1.51
N ALA A 79 2.75 18.68 1.71
CA ALA A 79 1.41 18.54 1.13
C ALA A 79 0.44 19.61 1.64
N VAL A 80 0.49 19.90 2.95
CA VAL A 80 -0.30 20.99 3.57
C VAL A 80 0.03 22.33 2.90
N ILE A 81 1.31 22.68 2.77
CA ILE A 81 1.73 23.93 2.12
C ILE A 81 1.24 23.99 0.67
N GLY A 82 1.35 22.87 -0.06
CA GLY A 82 0.94 22.79 -1.46
C GLY A 82 -0.56 22.93 -1.70
N GLN A 83 -1.38 22.54 -0.73
CA GLN A 83 -2.85 22.52 -0.81
C GLN A 83 -3.52 23.63 0.02
N SER A 84 -2.76 24.36 0.85
CA SER A 84 -3.30 25.48 1.63
C SER A 84 -3.58 26.70 0.76
N LYS A 85 -4.61 27.46 1.16
CA LYS A 85 -4.88 28.80 0.66
C LYS A 85 -3.84 29.78 1.23
N PHE A 86 -3.81 31.02 0.71
CA PHE A 86 -2.91 32.07 1.19
C PHE A 86 -3.07 32.40 2.69
N ASN A 87 -4.25 32.17 3.27
CA ASN A 87 -4.54 32.34 4.69
C ASN A 87 -4.15 31.13 5.55
N GLY A 88 -3.48 30.13 4.98
CA GLY A 88 -3.07 28.91 5.68
C GLY A 88 -4.16 27.84 5.85
N ALA A 89 -5.41 28.13 5.45
CA ALA A 89 -6.52 27.17 5.61
C ALA A 89 -6.45 26.08 4.53
N VAL A 90 -6.65 24.83 4.95
CA VAL A 90 -6.86 23.68 4.07
C VAL A 90 -8.36 23.55 3.78
N ASN A 91 -8.74 23.48 2.50
CA ASN A 91 -10.14 23.34 2.09
C ASN A 91 -10.55 21.87 2.10
N ALA A 92 -10.69 21.31 3.30
CA ALA A 92 -11.08 19.91 3.50
C ALA A 92 -12.04 19.78 4.70
N ASP A 93 -12.82 18.71 4.70
CA ASP A 93 -13.71 18.34 5.81
C ASP A 93 -13.06 17.26 6.70
N ILE A 94 -12.14 16.47 6.11
CA ILE A 94 -11.40 15.39 6.75
C ILE A 94 -10.01 15.27 6.12
N ALA A 95 -9.03 14.78 6.89
CA ALA A 95 -7.73 14.37 6.37
C ALA A 95 -7.58 12.84 6.41
N VAL A 96 -7.08 12.25 5.33
CA VAL A 96 -6.67 10.85 5.26
C VAL A 96 -5.19 10.81 4.95
N LEU A 97 -4.39 10.36 5.89
CA LEU A 97 -2.94 10.43 5.82
C LEU A 97 -2.32 9.04 5.75
N GLU A 98 -1.53 8.79 4.71
CA GLU A 98 -0.59 7.70 4.71
C GLU A 98 0.53 8.02 5.70
N VAL A 99 0.75 7.14 6.68
CA VAL A 99 1.72 7.33 7.76
C VAL A 99 2.66 6.13 7.82
N ASP A 100 3.97 6.41 7.80
CA ASP A 100 4.99 5.37 8.00
C ASP A 100 4.90 4.84 9.45
N GLU A 101 5.02 3.55 9.64
CA GLU A 101 4.84 2.88 10.92
C GLU A 101 5.75 3.39 12.03
N ALA A 102 6.99 3.78 11.70
CA ALA A 102 7.93 4.34 12.67
C ALA A 102 7.65 5.80 13.05
N TYR A 103 6.89 6.49 12.21
CA TYR A 103 6.56 7.91 12.43
C TYR A 103 5.13 8.11 12.92
N GLY A 104 4.33 7.04 12.99
CA GLY A 104 2.98 7.09 13.53
C GLY A 104 2.90 7.73 14.91
N PRO A 105 3.64 7.24 15.92
CA PRO A 105 3.67 7.85 17.25
C PRO A 105 4.12 9.31 17.22
N ILE A 106 5.19 9.62 16.48
CA ILE A 106 5.75 10.97 16.39
C ILE A 106 4.74 11.94 15.76
N ILE A 107 4.01 11.51 14.70
CA ILE A 107 3.00 12.37 14.07
C ILE A 107 1.81 12.55 15.01
N ALA A 108 1.44 11.53 15.77
CA ALA A 108 0.35 11.58 16.72
C ALA A 108 0.58 12.63 17.84
N ASP A 109 1.82 12.88 18.23
CA ASP A 109 2.19 13.96 19.17
C ASP A 109 1.86 15.36 18.64
N TYR A 110 1.91 15.55 17.32
CA TYR A 110 1.62 16.84 16.65
C TYR A 110 0.21 16.91 16.09
N LEU A 111 -0.42 15.77 15.82
CA LEU A 111 -1.69 15.69 15.14
C LEU A 111 -2.46 14.42 15.59
N THR A 112 -3.29 14.59 16.59
CA THR A 112 -4.09 13.49 17.16
C THR A 112 -5.06 12.93 16.11
N PRO A 113 -4.98 11.64 15.76
CA PRO A 113 -5.91 11.03 14.82
C PRO A 113 -7.28 10.77 15.45
N SER A 114 -8.35 10.90 14.66
CA SER A 114 -9.67 10.43 15.04
C SER A 114 -9.77 8.92 14.86
N TRP A 115 -9.23 8.42 13.76
CA TRP A 115 -9.20 7.01 13.40
C TRP A 115 -7.80 6.58 12.98
N VAL A 116 -7.43 5.36 13.35
CA VAL A 116 -6.21 4.70 12.86
C VAL A 116 -6.61 3.42 12.14
N VAL A 117 -6.22 3.28 10.88
CA VAL A 117 -6.42 2.07 10.06
C VAL A 117 -5.09 1.36 9.91
N ILE A 118 -5.02 0.11 10.36
CA ILE A 118 -3.81 -0.69 10.31
C ILE A 118 -4.02 -1.86 9.36
N THR A 119 -3.24 -1.87 8.28
CA THR A 119 -3.40 -2.84 7.19
C THR A 119 -2.87 -4.22 7.53
N ASN A 120 -1.63 -4.32 7.98
CA ASN A 120 -0.98 -5.58 8.39
C ASN A 120 0.38 -5.32 9.04
N VAL A 121 0.90 -6.35 9.73
CA VAL A 121 2.29 -6.42 10.20
C VAL A 121 2.99 -7.51 9.38
N GLN A 122 4.08 -7.13 8.72
CA GLN A 122 4.89 -8.03 7.90
C GLN A 122 6.36 -7.95 8.32
N ILE A 123 7.11 -8.98 7.96
CA ILE A 123 8.58 -8.94 8.05
C ILE A 123 9.06 -8.01 6.92
N ASP A 124 9.30 -6.76 7.27
CA ASP A 124 9.71 -5.71 6.33
C ASP A 124 10.78 -4.83 6.96
N GLN A 125 11.73 -4.36 6.16
CA GLN A 125 12.78 -3.43 6.59
C GLN A 125 13.51 -3.85 7.89
N LEU A 126 13.91 -5.12 7.99
CA LEU A 126 14.66 -5.64 9.16
C LEU A 126 15.93 -4.81 9.46
N ASN A 127 16.56 -4.27 8.42
CA ASN A 127 17.70 -3.35 8.56
C ASN A 127 17.38 -2.05 9.31
N ARG A 128 16.10 -1.63 9.32
CA ARG A 128 15.62 -0.41 9.99
C ARG A 128 15.04 -0.71 11.38
N PHE A 129 14.36 -1.84 11.52
CA PHE A 129 13.61 -2.16 12.74
C PHE A 129 14.21 -3.30 13.54
N TYR A 130 15.11 -4.09 12.96
CA TYR A 130 15.77 -5.29 13.52
C TYR A 130 14.80 -6.43 13.86
N GLU A 131 13.64 -6.13 14.46
CA GLU A 131 12.63 -7.12 14.86
C GLU A 131 11.21 -6.66 14.48
N PRO A 132 10.36 -7.54 13.93
CA PRO A 132 8.98 -7.23 13.57
C PRO A 132 8.12 -6.81 14.78
N GLU A 133 8.40 -7.30 15.98
CA GLU A 133 7.71 -6.91 17.21
C GLU A 133 7.86 -5.42 17.51
N ARG A 134 8.99 -4.82 17.14
CA ARG A 134 9.20 -3.39 17.29
C ARG A 134 8.24 -2.57 16.43
N VAL A 135 7.95 -3.06 15.22
CA VAL A 135 6.93 -2.43 14.35
C VAL A 135 5.56 -2.53 15.01
N LEU A 136 5.23 -3.71 15.57
CA LEU A 136 3.96 -3.90 16.28
C LEU A 136 3.81 -2.90 17.44
N ASN A 137 4.85 -2.72 18.25
CA ASN A 137 4.82 -1.78 19.39
C ASN A 137 4.59 -0.32 18.92
N MET A 138 5.23 0.10 17.83
CA MET A 138 4.99 1.44 17.26
C MET A 138 3.56 1.59 16.74
N LEU A 139 2.98 0.53 16.16
CA LEU A 139 1.59 0.52 15.73
C LEU A 139 0.61 0.58 16.92
N VAL A 140 0.92 -0.11 18.04
CA VAL A 140 0.15 0.00 19.30
C VAL A 140 0.15 1.45 19.82
N GLU A 141 1.33 2.08 19.85
CA GLU A 141 1.49 3.45 20.33
C GLU A 141 0.72 4.44 19.45
N ALA A 142 0.84 4.32 18.12
CA ALA A 142 0.06 5.14 17.18
C ALA A 142 -1.44 4.90 17.31
N ALA A 143 -1.87 3.64 17.47
CA ALA A 143 -3.27 3.27 17.63
C ALA A 143 -3.88 3.78 18.95
N ALA A 144 -3.10 3.76 20.04
CA ALA A 144 -3.54 4.25 21.35
C ALA A 144 -3.86 5.76 21.35
N SER A 145 -3.33 6.52 20.39
CA SER A 145 -3.61 7.96 20.24
C SER A 145 -4.97 8.25 19.55
N ALA A 146 -5.64 7.23 18.98
CA ALA A 146 -6.91 7.41 18.27
C ALA A 146 -8.04 7.82 19.22
N THR A 147 -8.76 8.90 18.89
CA THR A 147 -9.83 9.43 19.76
C THR A 147 -11.19 8.81 19.52
N LYS A 148 -11.44 8.22 18.34
CA LYS A 148 -12.72 7.56 17.99
C LYS A 148 -12.59 6.06 17.87
N GLY A 149 -11.52 5.56 17.24
CA GLY A 149 -11.33 4.13 17.13
C GLY A 149 -10.19 3.70 16.20
N VAL A 150 -10.00 2.39 16.16
CA VAL A 150 -8.96 1.71 15.39
C VAL A 150 -9.59 0.63 14.54
N LEU A 151 -9.27 0.63 13.24
CA LEU A 151 -9.62 -0.47 12.33
C LEU A 151 -8.41 -1.34 12.05
N ILE A 152 -8.62 -2.65 12.12
CA ILE A 152 -7.55 -3.63 11.90
C ILE A 152 -7.97 -4.70 10.89
N ASN A 153 -6.98 -5.25 10.23
CA ASN A 153 -7.12 -6.48 9.46
C ASN A 153 -7.22 -7.68 10.44
N GLY A 154 -8.39 -8.27 10.55
CA GLY A 154 -8.64 -9.40 11.46
C GLY A 154 -8.07 -10.75 11.00
N THR A 155 -7.41 -10.81 9.82
CA THR A 155 -6.65 -11.99 9.40
C THR A 155 -5.22 -11.98 9.93
N ASP A 156 -4.78 -10.86 10.47
CA ASP A 156 -3.45 -10.70 11.07
C ASP A 156 -3.53 -10.93 12.59
N SER A 157 -3.01 -12.07 13.04
CA SER A 157 -3.01 -12.42 14.47
C SER A 157 -2.22 -11.42 15.33
N ASN A 158 -1.21 -10.76 14.78
CA ASN A 158 -0.45 -9.75 15.51
C ASN A 158 -1.30 -8.50 15.77
N LEU A 159 -2.18 -8.12 14.81
CA LEU A 159 -3.12 -7.02 14.99
C LEU A 159 -4.27 -7.38 15.95
N LEU A 160 -4.67 -8.65 16.01
CA LEU A 160 -5.62 -9.10 17.02
C LEU A 160 -5.02 -8.99 18.43
N HIS A 161 -3.74 -9.33 18.61
CA HIS A 161 -3.02 -9.11 19.87
C HIS A 161 -2.83 -7.62 20.19
N LEU A 162 -2.53 -6.79 19.19
CA LEU A 162 -2.50 -5.33 19.35
C LEU A 162 -3.82 -4.81 19.94
N ALA A 163 -4.95 -5.31 19.42
CA ALA A 163 -6.27 -4.90 19.91
C ALA A 163 -6.48 -5.20 21.41
N GLU A 164 -5.85 -6.25 21.97
CA GLU A 164 -5.93 -6.56 23.39
C GLU A 164 -5.21 -5.53 24.25
N GLU A 165 -4.16 -4.87 23.71
CA GLU A 165 -3.40 -3.84 24.42
C GLU A 165 -4.08 -2.48 24.46
N LEU A 166 -5.06 -2.26 23.55
CA LEU A 166 -5.80 -0.99 23.43
C LEU A 166 -6.94 -0.91 24.45
N ASN A 167 -6.62 -0.55 25.67
CA ASN A 167 -7.58 -0.36 26.75
C ASN A 167 -8.48 0.85 26.48
N GLY A 168 -9.82 0.61 26.45
CA GLY A 168 -10.80 1.68 26.28
C GLY A 168 -11.00 2.21 24.86
N SER A 169 -10.15 1.79 23.90
CA SER A 169 -10.30 2.18 22.50
C SER A 169 -11.37 1.31 21.81
N GLN A 170 -12.17 1.93 20.94
CA GLN A 170 -13.09 1.19 20.07
C GLN A 170 -12.26 0.53 18.96
N VAL A 171 -12.12 -0.80 19.00
CA VAL A 171 -11.47 -1.56 17.94
C VAL A 171 -12.51 -2.24 17.07
N VAL A 172 -12.34 -2.13 15.77
CA VAL A 172 -13.16 -2.73 14.72
C VAL A 172 -12.26 -3.55 13.80
N LYS A 173 -12.67 -4.75 13.43
CA LYS A 173 -11.91 -5.59 12.52
C LYS A 173 -12.62 -5.80 11.19
N VAL A 174 -11.83 -5.97 10.14
CA VAL A 174 -12.25 -6.61 8.90
C VAL A 174 -12.02 -8.10 9.03
N GLN A 175 -13.02 -8.90 8.68
CA GLN A 175 -12.93 -10.36 8.68
C GLN A 175 -12.94 -10.89 7.26
N VAL A 176 -12.19 -11.95 7.01
CA VAL A 176 -12.26 -12.72 5.75
C VAL A 176 -12.93 -14.05 6.03
N SER A 177 -13.77 -14.52 5.10
CA SER A 177 -14.40 -15.84 5.22
C SER A 177 -13.33 -16.94 5.22
N PRO A 178 -13.56 -18.04 5.95
CA PRO A 178 -12.61 -19.18 5.93
C PRO A 178 -12.38 -19.73 4.52
N GLU A 179 -13.42 -19.72 3.67
CA GLU A 179 -13.37 -20.20 2.29
C GLU A 179 -12.45 -19.33 1.42
N ALA A 180 -12.57 -18.00 1.52
CA ALA A 180 -11.68 -17.08 0.81
C ALA A 180 -10.24 -17.18 1.33
N LEU A 181 -10.06 -17.29 2.64
CA LEU A 181 -8.75 -17.39 3.28
C LEU A 181 -8.02 -18.70 2.93
N SER A 182 -8.73 -19.81 2.81
CA SER A 182 -8.14 -21.14 2.52
C SER A 182 -7.43 -21.22 1.15
N LYS A 183 -7.75 -20.32 0.23
CA LYS A 183 -7.10 -20.22 -1.08
C LYS A 183 -5.71 -19.60 -1.02
N TRP A 184 -5.31 -19.03 0.14
CA TRP A 184 -4.06 -18.28 0.31
C TRP A 184 -3.10 -19.02 1.26
N PRO A 185 -1.81 -19.13 0.90
CA PRO A 185 -0.85 -19.81 1.75
C PRO A 185 -0.59 -19.00 3.04
N PRO A 186 -0.27 -19.68 4.15
CA PRO A 186 0.13 -19.03 5.38
C PRO A 186 1.29 -18.04 5.15
N GLY A 187 1.26 -16.89 5.81
CA GLY A 187 2.29 -15.87 5.70
C GLY A 187 2.24 -14.98 4.45
N ALA A 188 1.26 -15.19 3.53
CA ALA A 188 1.10 -14.32 2.36
C ALA A 188 0.45 -12.97 2.72
N LEU A 189 -0.44 -12.96 3.71
CA LEU A 189 -1.24 -11.79 4.09
C LEU A 189 -0.74 -11.08 5.33
N ALA A 190 -0.08 -11.80 6.24
CA ALA A 190 0.47 -11.30 7.51
C ALA A 190 1.70 -12.10 7.93
N ALA A 191 2.54 -11.54 8.79
CA ALA A 191 3.62 -12.28 9.42
C ALA A 191 3.06 -13.38 10.34
N PRO A 192 3.84 -14.45 10.63
CA PRO A 192 3.48 -15.38 11.67
C PRO A 192 3.24 -14.66 13.01
N SER A 193 2.38 -15.21 13.85
CA SER A 193 2.12 -14.64 15.17
C SER A 193 3.40 -14.61 16.01
N PHE A 194 3.72 -13.45 16.57
CA PHE A 194 4.84 -13.28 17.51
C PHE A 194 4.49 -13.76 18.91
N ARG A 195 3.19 -13.85 19.23
CA ARG A 195 2.68 -14.29 20.52
C ARG A 195 1.98 -15.62 20.41
N LYS A 196 2.16 -16.47 21.45
CA LYS A 196 1.51 -17.80 21.54
C LYS A 196 0.26 -17.79 22.40
N THR A 197 -0.03 -16.66 23.06
CA THR A 197 -1.22 -16.53 23.93
C THR A 197 -2.51 -16.51 23.10
N PRO A 198 -3.58 -17.14 23.57
CA PRO A 198 -4.88 -17.05 22.92
C PRO A 198 -5.41 -15.61 22.93
N ILE A 199 -6.10 -15.23 21.86
CA ILE A 199 -6.84 -13.97 21.78
C ILE A 199 -8.17 -14.14 22.48
N ILE A 200 -8.42 -13.33 23.51
CA ILE A 200 -9.61 -13.46 24.38
C ILE A 200 -10.69 -12.46 24.01
N ARG A 201 -10.28 -11.28 23.49
CA ARG A 201 -11.21 -10.18 23.21
C ARG A 201 -12.08 -10.46 21.97
N ASP A 202 -13.38 -10.39 22.14
CA ASP A 202 -14.29 -10.30 20.99
C ASP A 202 -14.25 -8.90 20.40
N ILE A 203 -13.91 -8.81 19.11
CA ILE A 203 -13.73 -7.56 18.38
C ILE A 203 -14.85 -7.42 17.37
N ARG A 204 -15.55 -6.29 17.41
CA ARG A 204 -16.64 -5.97 16.49
C ARG A 204 -16.17 -6.02 15.04
N ILE A 205 -16.99 -6.61 14.19
CA ILE A 205 -16.73 -6.71 12.75
C ILE A 205 -17.34 -5.50 12.05
N GLY A 206 -16.53 -4.73 11.34
CA GLY A 206 -16.96 -3.58 10.54
C GLY A 206 -17.27 -3.92 9.10
N ALA A 207 -16.53 -4.89 8.54
CA ALA A 207 -16.79 -5.44 7.20
C ALA A 207 -16.32 -6.89 7.12
N ARG A 208 -16.87 -7.66 6.15
CA ARG A 208 -16.44 -9.02 5.82
C ARG A 208 -16.11 -9.13 4.34
N VAL A 209 -14.98 -9.73 4.03
CA VAL A 209 -14.67 -10.23 2.69
C VAL A 209 -15.22 -11.65 2.61
N LEU A 210 -16.26 -11.85 1.82
CA LEU A 210 -16.93 -13.15 1.66
C LEU A 210 -16.22 -13.98 0.59
N GLU A 211 -15.83 -13.34 -0.50
CA GLU A 211 -15.18 -13.99 -1.65
C GLU A 211 -14.26 -13.02 -2.37
N GLU A 212 -13.20 -13.53 -2.96
CA GLU A 212 -12.36 -12.84 -3.95
C GLU A 212 -12.05 -13.79 -5.10
N ASP A 213 -12.32 -13.33 -6.32
CA ASP A 213 -11.99 -14.02 -7.55
C ASP A 213 -11.62 -13.03 -8.64
N SER A 214 -10.42 -13.23 -9.22
CA SER A 214 -9.95 -12.53 -10.43
C SER A 214 -10.07 -11.00 -10.35
N GLY A 215 -9.84 -10.41 -9.17
CA GLY A 215 -9.90 -8.96 -8.96
C GLY A 215 -11.30 -8.41 -8.73
N VAL A 216 -12.23 -9.27 -8.35
CA VAL A 216 -13.58 -8.91 -7.90
C VAL A 216 -13.84 -9.53 -6.53
N ALA A 217 -14.35 -8.75 -5.59
CA ALA A 217 -14.71 -9.26 -4.26
C ALA A 217 -16.20 -9.08 -3.95
N LEU A 218 -16.74 -9.99 -3.15
CA LEU A 218 -17.99 -9.81 -2.43
C LEU A 218 -17.66 -9.33 -1.02
N ILE A 219 -18.09 -8.12 -0.68
CA ILE A 219 -17.83 -7.50 0.62
C ILE A 219 -19.15 -7.12 1.29
N GLU A 220 -19.29 -7.57 2.53
CA GLU A 220 -20.38 -7.16 3.44
C GLU A 220 -19.90 -5.99 4.30
N VAL A 221 -20.64 -4.88 4.28
CA VAL A 221 -20.43 -3.70 5.12
C VAL A 221 -21.76 -3.01 5.40
N ALA A 222 -21.95 -2.48 6.60
CA ALA A 222 -23.21 -1.86 7.01
C ALA A 222 -24.47 -2.72 6.72
N GLY A 223 -24.35 -4.04 6.84
CA GLY A 223 -25.44 -5.00 6.59
C GLY A 223 -25.78 -5.22 5.12
N GLN A 224 -24.99 -4.69 4.18
CA GLN A 224 -25.19 -4.87 2.74
C GLN A 224 -24.03 -5.64 2.12
N VAL A 225 -24.34 -6.57 1.24
CA VAL A 225 -23.34 -7.31 0.43
C VAL A 225 -23.26 -6.65 -0.95
N SER A 226 -22.04 -6.25 -1.32
CA SER A 226 -21.78 -5.61 -2.60
C SER A 226 -20.67 -6.31 -3.36
N LYS A 227 -20.82 -6.38 -4.68
CA LYS A 227 -19.77 -6.83 -5.60
C LYS A 227 -18.90 -5.64 -5.97
N VAL A 228 -17.60 -5.73 -5.70
CA VAL A 228 -16.65 -4.63 -5.88
C VAL A 228 -15.52 -5.07 -6.79
N LYS A 229 -15.26 -4.31 -7.86
CA LYS A 229 -14.04 -4.48 -8.65
C LYS A 229 -12.87 -3.89 -7.86
N LEU A 230 -11.87 -4.71 -7.61
CA LEU A 230 -10.69 -4.34 -6.84
C LEU A 230 -9.66 -3.57 -7.69
N PRO A 231 -8.79 -2.77 -7.08
CA PRO A 231 -7.69 -2.09 -7.80
C PRO A 231 -6.63 -3.06 -8.34
N GLY A 232 -6.68 -4.32 -7.96
CA GLY A 232 -5.80 -5.39 -8.44
C GLY A 232 -6.33 -6.76 -8.07
N ILE A 233 -5.63 -7.82 -8.49
CA ILE A 233 -6.03 -9.19 -8.23
C ILE A 233 -5.44 -9.64 -6.89
N GLY A 234 -6.27 -10.21 -6.03
CA GLY A 234 -5.85 -10.89 -4.82
C GLY A 234 -6.49 -10.39 -3.53
N LEU A 235 -6.56 -11.29 -2.56
CA LEU A 235 -7.26 -11.10 -1.30
C LEU A 235 -6.75 -9.90 -0.48
N HIS A 236 -5.48 -9.52 -0.61
CA HIS A 236 -4.94 -8.34 0.04
C HIS A 236 -5.62 -7.05 -0.45
N PHE A 237 -5.97 -6.94 -1.75
CA PHE A 237 -6.75 -5.81 -2.25
C PHE A 237 -8.19 -5.83 -1.74
N ALA A 238 -8.78 -7.02 -1.58
CA ALA A 238 -10.11 -7.15 -0.98
C ALA A 238 -10.11 -6.70 0.50
N ILE A 239 -9.08 -7.05 1.26
CA ILE A 239 -8.90 -6.60 2.65
C ILE A 239 -8.71 -5.08 2.71
N ASP A 240 -7.82 -4.50 1.88
CA ASP A 240 -7.62 -3.05 1.81
C ASP A 240 -8.92 -2.32 1.47
N THR A 241 -9.71 -2.88 0.55
CA THR A 241 -11.03 -2.35 0.16
C THR A 241 -12.04 -2.44 1.31
N ALA A 242 -12.09 -3.56 2.01
CA ALA A 242 -12.97 -3.75 3.15
C ALA A 242 -12.60 -2.82 4.32
N LEU A 243 -11.31 -2.59 4.59
CA LEU A 243 -10.84 -1.60 5.56
C LEU A 243 -11.30 -0.19 5.18
N ALA A 244 -11.19 0.18 3.89
CA ALA A 244 -11.63 1.48 3.41
C ALA A 244 -13.14 1.68 3.55
N LEU A 245 -13.94 0.69 3.19
CA LEU A 245 -15.39 0.74 3.33
C LEU A 245 -15.80 0.78 4.81
N ALA A 246 -15.17 -0.03 5.67
CA ALA A 246 -15.46 -0.07 7.09
C ALA A 246 -15.16 1.28 7.77
N VAL A 247 -13.97 1.88 7.56
CA VAL A 247 -13.65 3.19 8.17
C VAL A 247 -14.56 4.29 7.62
N THR A 248 -14.92 4.24 6.34
CA THR A 248 -15.86 5.21 5.76
C THR A 248 -17.24 5.09 6.39
N SER A 249 -17.73 3.86 6.60
CA SER A 249 -18.99 3.60 7.31
C SER A 249 -18.97 4.15 8.74
N GLU A 250 -17.87 3.95 9.49
CA GLU A 250 -17.69 4.48 10.84
C GLU A 250 -17.68 6.02 10.89
N ILE A 251 -17.13 6.67 9.88
CA ILE A 251 -17.04 8.14 9.81
C ILE A 251 -18.38 8.76 9.41
N ILE A 252 -19.06 8.19 8.44
CA ILE A 252 -20.31 8.71 7.88
C ILE A 252 -21.55 8.31 8.73
N GLY A 253 -21.49 7.13 9.37
CA GLY A 253 -22.60 6.60 10.17
C GLY A 253 -23.79 6.16 9.32
N GLU A 254 -25.00 6.43 9.81
CA GLU A 254 -26.27 5.97 9.20
C GLU A 254 -26.49 6.47 7.75
N SER A 255 -25.84 7.57 7.37
CA SER A 255 -25.93 8.14 6.01
C SER A 255 -24.99 7.50 5.00
N PHE A 256 -24.25 6.45 5.38
CA PHE A 256 -23.28 5.81 4.51
C PHE A 256 -23.96 5.08 3.34
N ASP A 257 -23.71 5.57 2.12
CA ASP A 257 -24.15 4.94 0.88
C ASP A 257 -23.10 3.94 0.38
N VAL A 258 -23.35 2.66 0.65
CA VAL A 258 -22.48 1.54 0.25
C VAL A 258 -22.36 1.43 -1.27
N GLY A 259 -23.48 1.63 -1.99
CA GLY A 259 -23.52 1.54 -3.46
C GLY A 259 -22.59 2.55 -4.09
N LEU A 260 -22.73 3.82 -3.72
CA LEU A 260 -21.93 4.92 -4.23
C LEU A 260 -20.42 4.77 -3.90
N ALA A 261 -20.12 4.27 -2.70
CA ALA A 261 -18.73 4.00 -2.30
C ALA A 261 -18.10 2.88 -3.13
N THR A 262 -18.82 1.76 -3.30
CA THR A 262 -18.31 0.60 -4.05
C THR A 262 -18.21 0.86 -5.55
N GLU A 263 -19.12 1.64 -6.12
CA GLU A 263 -19.04 2.09 -7.51
C GLU A 263 -17.82 2.98 -7.73
N THR A 264 -17.60 3.95 -6.84
CA THR A 264 -16.43 4.85 -6.91
C THR A 264 -15.13 4.06 -6.79
N ILE A 265 -15.02 3.13 -5.85
CA ILE A 265 -13.84 2.26 -5.69
C ILE A 265 -13.62 1.42 -6.97
N SER A 266 -14.68 0.85 -7.53
CA SER A 266 -14.61 0.02 -8.74
C SER A 266 -14.16 0.79 -9.99
N ALA A 267 -14.34 2.11 -10.01
CA ALA A 267 -13.92 3.01 -11.08
C ALA A 267 -12.49 3.57 -10.86
N GLN A 268 -11.90 3.37 -9.69
CA GLN A 268 -10.54 3.87 -9.42
C GLN A 268 -9.49 3.12 -10.24
N GLU A 269 -8.53 3.87 -10.75
CA GLU A 269 -7.34 3.30 -11.37
C GLU A 269 -6.41 2.71 -10.32
N THR A 270 -5.65 1.71 -10.73
CA THR A 270 -4.65 1.05 -9.86
C THR A 270 -3.56 2.04 -9.45
N VAL A 271 -3.21 2.07 -8.18
CA VAL A 271 -2.07 2.84 -7.66
C VAL A 271 -0.78 2.35 -8.33
N PHE A 272 0.13 3.28 -8.66
CA PHE A 272 1.41 3.01 -9.30
C PHE A 272 2.13 1.76 -8.78
N GLY A 273 2.54 0.90 -9.73
CA GLY A 273 3.30 -0.31 -9.42
C GLY A 273 2.53 -1.40 -8.67
N ARG A 274 1.21 -1.28 -8.53
CA ARG A 274 0.36 -2.26 -7.83
C ARG A 274 -0.46 -3.12 -8.80
N GLY A 275 0.21 -3.69 -9.81
CA GLY A 275 -0.44 -4.38 -10.91
C GLY A 275 -0.88 -3.42 -12.02
N GLU A 276 -0.21 -2.29 -12.14
CA GLU A 276 -0.46 -1.25 -13.12
C GLU A 276 -0.27 -1.77 -14.55
N ASN A 277 -1.31 -1.63 -15.37
CA ASN A 277 -1.22 -1.98 -16.78
C ASN A 277 -0.69 -0.78 -17.58
N VAL A 278 0.38 -1.02 -18.32
CA VAL A 278 1.05 -0.01 -19.13
C VAL A 278 1.16 -0.49 -20.57
N ARG A 279 0.83 0.37 -21.54
CA ARG A 279 1.07 0.11 -22.95
C ARG A 279 2.26 0.94 -23.43
N TYR A 280 3.29 0.26 -23.91
CA TYR A 280 4.51 0.90 -24.37
C TYR A 280 4.97 0.31 -25.68
N GLN A 281 5.16 1.15 -26.71
CA GLN A 281 5.60 0.75 -28.06
C GLN A 281 4.87 -0.47 -28.64
N GLY A 282 3.56 -0.56 -28.40
CA GLY A 282 2.70 -1.61 -28.94
C GLY A 282 2.64 -2.90 -28.12
N VAL A 283 3.39 -3.03 -27.03
CA VAL A 283 3.32 -4.16 -26.08
C VAL A 283 2.58 -3.77 -24.82
N GLU A 284 1.96 -4.77 -24.16
CA GLU A 284 1.32 -4.60 -22.86
C GLU A 284 2.21 -5.11 -21.75
N LEU A 285 2.39 -4.30 -20.73
CA LEU A 285 3.20 -4.57 -19.55
C LEU A 285 2.34 -4.41 -18.30
N ARG A 286 2.48 -5.33 -17.35
CA ARG A 286 1.94 -5.17 -16.01
C ARG A 286 3.09 -4.95 -15.03
N ILE A 287 3.08 -3.84 -14.31
CA ILE A 287 4.14 -3.47 -13.38
C ILE A 287 3.70 -3.82 -11.96
N HIS A 288 4.51 -4.65 -11.30
CA HIS A 288 4.33 -5.02 -9.91
C HIS A 288 5.54 -4.61 -9.08
N MET A 289 5.30 -3.78 -8.08
CA MET A 289 6.33 -3.41 -7.12
C MET A 289 6.51 -4.53 -6.09
N MET A 290 7.76 -4.88 -5.84
CA MET A 290 8.18 -5.80 -4.78
C MET A 290 9.13 -5.09 -3.83
N LYS A 291 8.94 -5.21 -2.53
CA LYS A 291 9.82 -4.61 -1.53
C LYS A 291 10.20 -5.58 -0.41
N ASN A 292 9.46 -6.66 -0.25
CA ASN A 292 9.64 -7.68 0.78
C ASN A 292 9.06 -9.03 0.32
N PRO A 293 9.29 -10.13 1.07
CA PRO A 293 8.80 -11.47 0.73
C PRO A 293 7.29 -11.52 0.48
N SER A 294 6.51 -10.86 1.33
CA SER A 294 5.05 -10.89 1.26
C SER A 294 4.52 -10.22 0.00
N SER A 295 5.08 -9.05 -0.38
CA SER A 295 4.69 -8.39 -1.63
C SER A 295 5.05 -9.22 -2.85
N MET A 296 6.19 -9.92 -2.82
CA MET A 296 6.57 -10.82 -3.91
C MET A 296 5.67 -12.05 -3.98
N ARG A 297 5.35 -12.70 -2.85
CA ARG A 297 4.42 -13.84 -2.81
C ARG A 297 3.04 -13.44 -3.34
N ALA A 298 2.51 -12.30 -2.91
CA ALA A 298 1.23 -11.78 -3.40
C ALA A 298 1.26 -11.53 -4.91
N ASN A 299 2.34 -10.95 -5.44
CA ASN A 299 2.52 -10.75 -6.87
C ASN A 299 2.55 -12.08 -7.63
N LEU A 300 3.33 -13.06 -7.18
CA LEU A 300 3.41 -14.38 -7.82
C LEU A 300 2.07 -15.12 -7.82
N MET A 301 1.25 -14.95 -6.78
CA MET A 301 -0.09 -15.55 -6.72
C MET A 301 -1.07 -14.90 -7.69
N SER A 302 -0.92 -13.60 -7.95
CA SER A 302 -1.79 -12.85 -8.85
C SER A 302 -1.41 -12.98 -10.33
N MET A 303 -0.30 -13.67 -10.64
CA MET A 303 0.20 -13.84 -12.02
C MET A 303 -0.43 -15.05 -12.70
N GLU A 304 -0.82 -14.85 -13.95
CA GLU A 304 -1.21 -15.91 -14.87
C GLU A 304 0.08 -16.52 -15.48
N LEU A 305 0.65 -17.49 -14.81
CA LEU A 305 1.82 -18.24 -15.27
C LEU A 305 1.37 -19.58 -15.88
N PRO A 306 2.01 -20.10 -16.94
CA PRO A 306 3.28 -19.67 -17.59
C PRO A 306 3.13 -18.75 -18.80
N GLU A 307 1.94 -18.23 -19.10
CA GLU A 307 1.68 -17.49 -20.35
C GLU A 307 2.33 -16.11 -20.44
N THR A 308 3.01 -15.67 -19.39
CA THR A 308 3.60 -14.34 -19.29
C THR A 308 5.11 -14.38 -19.34
N ALA A 309 5.72 -13.40 -20.01
CA ALA A 309 7.17 -13.19 -19.94
C ALA A 309 7.48 -12.33 -18.70
N ILE A 310 8.45 -12.76 -17.88
CA ILE A 310 8.86 -12.08 -16.65
C ILE A 310 10.14 -11.28 -16.86
N TRP A 311 10.13 -10.04 -16.39
CA TRP A 311 11.33 -9.21 -16.20
C TRP A 311 11.43 -8.86 -14.72
N ILE A 312 12.58 -9.13 -14.10
CA ILE A 312 12.90 -8.73 -12.73
C ILE A 312 13.91 -7.58 -12.77
N ALA A 313 13.57 -6.43 -12.16
CA ALA A 313 14.43 -5.26 -12.12
C ALA A 313 14.59 -4.76 -10.68
N MET A 314 15.84 -4.71 -10.17
CA MET A 314 16.10 -4.37 -8.78
C MET A 314 17.39 -3.58 -8.59
N ASP A 315 17.31 -2.50 -7.80
CA ASP A 315 18.44 -1.69 -7.36
C ASP A 315 18.74 -1.84 -5.87
N GLU A 316 19.81 -1.16 -5.43
CA GLU A 316 20.34 -1.20 -4.07
C GLU A 316 19.46 -0.52 -3.01
N GLY A 317 18.41 0.22 -3.41
CA GLY A 317 17.45 0.85 -2.50
C GLY A 317 16.67 -0.11 -1.60
N THR A 318 16.85 -1.42 -1.80
CA THR A 318 16.44 -2.45 -0.84
C THR A 318 17.67 -2.83 0.00
N PRO A 319 17.81 -2.31 1.23
CA PRO A 319 19.05 -2.43 2.02
C PRO A 319 19.43 -3.87 2.38
N ASP A 320 18.44 -4.74 2.55
CA ASP A 320 18.66 -6.17 2.75
C ASP A 320 18.01 -6.97 1.62
N PRO A 321 18.78 -7.42 0.62
CA PRO A 321 18.26 -8.25 -0.46
C PRO A 321 18.13 -9.73 -0.10
N SER A 322 18.55 -10.16 1.10
CA SER A 322 18.56 -11.58 1.49
C SER A 322 17.17 -12.23 1.48
N TRP A 323 16.12 -11.43 1.64
CA TRP A 323 14.73 -11.88 1.60
C TRP A 323 14.35 -12.58 0.28
N ILE A 324 15.09 -12.38 -0.82
CA ILE A 324 14.83 -13.07 -2.08
C ILE A 324 15.02 -14.58 -1.96
N TYR A 325 15.79 -15.05 -0.97
CA TYR A 325 16.01 -16.47 -0.72
C TYR A 325 14.86 -17.13 0.04
N ASP A 326 13.99 -16.35 0.70
CA ASP A 326 12.82 -16.84 1.46
C ASP A 326 11.55 -16.99 0.61
N ILE A 327 11.66 -16.79 -0.71
CA ILE A 327 10.52 -16.83 -1.62
C ILE A 327 10.45 -18.17 -2.32
N ASP A 328 9.26 -18.77 -2.32
CA ASP A 328 8.97 -19.90 -3.17
C ASP A 328 8.76 -19.43 -4.63
N LEU A 329 9.62 -19.90 -5.52
CA LEU A 329 9.58 -19.60 -6.95
C LEU A 329 9.15 -20.80 -7.80
N ALA A 330 8.59 -21.86 -7.20
CA ALA A 330 8.23 -23.09 -7.91
C ALA A 330 7.27 -22.91 -9.10
N LYS A 331 6.49 -21.83 -9.10
CA LYS A 331 5.59 -21.49 -10.22
C LYS A 331 6.30 -20.75 -11.37
N VAL A 332 7.55 -20.29 -11.18
CA VAL A 332 8.29 -19.52 -12.18
C VAL A 332 9.17 -20.46 -12.99
N GLU A 333 8.84 -20.70 -14.24
CA GLU A 333 9.62 -21.57 -15.13
C GLU A 333 10.82 -20.84 -15.76
N SER A 334 10.66 -19.57 -16.08
CA SER A 334 11.70 -18.77 -16.71
C SER A 334 11.56 -17.28 -16.43
N VAL A 335 12.69 -16.57 -16.43
CA VAL A 335 12.77 -15.11 -16.35
C VAL A 335 13.49 -14.61 -17.59
N LYS A 336 12.84 -13.77 -18.39
CA LYS A 336 13.41 -13.32 -19.67
C LYS A 336 14.54 -12.30 -19.50
N VAL A 337 14.36 -11.35 -18.59
CA VAL A 337 15.36 -10.31 -18.31
C VAL A 337 15.50 -10.13 -16.81
N VAL A 338 16.74 -10.00 -16.35
CA VAL A 338 17.08 -9.54 -14.99
C VAL A 338 17.90 -8.28 -15.11
N SER A 339 17.52 -7.19 -14.41
CA SER A 339 18.21 -5.90 -14.55
C SER A 339 18.33 -5.11 -13.23
N GLY A 340 19.05 -3.97 -13.32
CA GLY A 340 19.39 -3.11 -12.20
C GLY A 340 20.71 -3.47 -11.54
N SER A 341 21.11 -2.73 -10.52
CA SER A 341 22.40 -2.93 -9.83
C SER A 341 22.46 -4.29 -9.11
N ARG A 342 21.30 -4.85 -8.73
CA ARG A 342 21.16 -6.18 -8.10
C ARG A 342 20.84 -7.31 -9.09
N ALA A 343 21.02 -7.11 -10.37
CA ALA A 343 20.71 -8.11 -11.40
C ALA A 343 21.40 -9.45 -11.14
N TRP A 344 22.68 -9.46 -10.77
CA TRP A 344 23.43 -10.68 -10.50
C TRP A 344 22.96 -11.43 -9.24
N HIS A 345 22.49 -10.74 -8.22
CA HIS A 345 21.90 -11.40 -7.05
C HIS A 345 20.64 -12.21 -7.42
N TRP A 346 19.77 -11.62 -8.25
CA TRP A 346 18.61 -12.33 -8.76
C TRP A 346 18.99 -13.46 -9.71
N ALA A 347 19.97 -13.27 -10.59
CA ALA A 347 20.44 -14.32 -11.49
C ALA A 347 20.97 -15.53 -10.71
N VAL A 348 21.74 -15.31 -9.63
CA VAL A 348 22.22 -16.36 -8.73
C VAL A 348 21.04 -17.04 -8.02
N ARG A 349 20.09 -16.27 -7.49
CA ARG A 349 18.90 -16.82 -6.82
C ARG A 349 18.08 -17.72 -7.75
N LEU A 350 17.88 -17.28 -8.98
CA LEU A 350 17.12 -18.03 -9.98
C LEU A 350 17.85 -19.32 -10.38
N ALA A 351 19.17 -19.26 -10.55
CA ALA A 351 20.01 -20.41 -10.82
C ALA A 351 19.92 -21.48 -9.71
N TYR A 352 19.95 -21.06 -8.44
CA TYR A 352 19.72 -21.98 -7.30
C TYR A 352 18.35 -22.65 -7.31
N SER A 353 17.38 -22.05 -7.96
CA SER A 353 16.03 -22.63 -8.13
C SER A 353 15.83 -23.34 -9.46
N GLU A 354 16.91 -23.56 -10.23
CA GLU A 354 16.89 -24.19 -11.55
C GLU A 354 15.98 -23.48 -12.57
N ILE A 355 15.74 -22.17 -12.35
CA ILE A 355 14.92 -21.32 -13.21
C ILE A 355 15.76 -20.75 -14.33
N SER A 356 15.30 -20.95 -15.57
CA SER A 356 15.98 -20.43 -16.76
C SER A 356 15.99 -18.90 -16.79
N VAL A 357 17.19 -18.31 -16.99
CA VAL A 357 17.39 -16.85 -17.10
C VAL A 357 17.86 -16.53 -18.52
N GLY A 358 17.19 -15.60 -19.18
CA GLY A 358 17.59 -15.10 -20.50
C GLY A 358 18.75 -14.09 -20.39
N ASP A 359 18.43 -12.82 -20.36
CA ASP A 359 19.44 -11.75 -20.37
C ASP A 359 19.64 -11.16 -18.95
N VAL A 360 20.90 -11.05 -18.51
CA VAL A 360 21.29 -10.33 -17.29
C VAL A 360 21.96 -9.01 -17.70
N VAL A 361 21.31 -7.88 -17.41
CA VAL A 361 21.69 -6.57 -17.91
C VAL A 361 21.55 -5.51 -16.83
N THR A 362 22.63 -4.91 -16.36
CA THR A 362 22.57 -3.87 -15.31
C THR A 362 21.93 -2.56 -15.78
N ASP A 363 22.06 -2.21 -17.07
CA ASP A 363 21.46 -1.00 -17.66
C ASP A 363 19.97 -1.20 -17.96
N SER A 364 19.11 -0.44 -17.26
CA SER A 364 17.65 -0.55 -17.34
C SER A 364 17.09 -0.14 -18.70
N LYS A 365 17.74 0.81 -19.41
CA LYS A 365 17.31 1.25 -20.74
C LYS A 365 17.59 0.18 -21.79
N LYS A 366 18.74 -0.49 -21.68
CA LYS A 366 19.07 -1.64 -22.54
C LYS A 366 18.15 -2.81 -22.25
N ALA A 367 17.90 -3.10 -20.97
CA ALA A 367 16.97 -4.14 -20.52
C ALA A 367 15.55 -3.93 -21.08
N LEU A 368 15.04 -2.70 -21.02
CA LEU A 368 13.73 -2.34 -21.56
C LEU A 368 13.63 -2.64 -23.07
N ARG A 369 14.65 -2.29 -23.85
CA ARG A 369 14.68 -2.59 -25.30
C ARG A 369 14.65 -4.10 -25.57
N ILE A 370 15.54 -4.85 -24.92
CA ILE A 370 15.59 -6.32 -25.05
C ILE A 370 14.25 -6.94 -24.74
N TYR A 371 13.62 -6.50 -23.65
CA TYR A 371 12.37 -7.04 -23.18
C TYR A 371 11.19 -6.72 -24.11
N VAL A 372 11.08 -5.48 -24.58
CA VAL A 372 10.04 -5.06 -25.54
C VAL A 372 10.18 -5.82 -26.87
N ASP A 373 11.39 -5.95 -27.38
CA ASP A 373 11.68 -6.71 -28.60
C ASP A 373 11.31 -8.20 -28.45
N HIS A 374 11.55 -8.77 -27.27
CA HIS A 374 11.11 -10.13 -26.97
C HIS A 374 9.57 -10.24 -26.96
N LEU A 375 8.87 -9.35 -26.26
CA LEU A 375 7.41 -9.38 -26.18
C LEU A 375 6.73 -9.29 -27.55
N ARG A 376 7.27 -8.44 -28.44
CA ARG A 376 6.79 -8.33 -29.83
C ARG A 376 6.90 -9.64 -30.60
N LYS A 377 8.02 -10.40 -30.38
CA LYS A 377 8.26 -11.66 -31.08
C LYS A 377 7.34 -12.79 -30.60
N VAL A 378 7.07 -12.82 -29.30
CA VAL A 378 6.30 -13.94 -28.71
C VAL A 378 4.80 -13.63 -28.56
N ASN A 379 4.39 -12.38 -28.82
CA ASN A 379 3.01 -11.89 -28.66
C ASN A 379 2.43 -12.24 -27.28
N LYS A 380 3.23 -12.07 -26.22
CA LYS A 380 2.84 -12.33 -24.83
C LYS A 380 2.70 -11.02 -24.06
N ARG A 381 1.91 -11.05 -22.99
CA ARG A 381 1.91 -9.98 -21.98
C ARG A 381 3.21 -10.02 -21.21
N GLY A 382 3.74 -8.84 -20.91
CA GLY A 382 4.91 -8.68 -20.06
C GLY A 382 4.54 -8.44 -18.61
N ILE A 383 5.34 -9.03 -17.69
CA ILE A 383 5.29 -8.70 -16.27
C ILE A 383 6.64 -8.13 -15.87
N LEU A 384 6.63 -6.93 -15.30
CA LEU A 384 7.77 -6.31 -14.66
C LEU A 384 7.61 -6.39 -13.14
N LEU A 385 8.47 -7.17 -12.51
CA LEU A 385 8.65 -7.21 -11.06
C LEU A 385 9.80 -6.30 -10.67
N THR A 386 9.54 -5.28 -9.86
CA THR A 386 10.55 -4.24 -9.65
C THR A 386 10.45 -3.61 -8.26
N ASN A 387 11.57 -3.11 -7.71
CA ASN A 387 11.53 -2.23 -6.57
C ASN A 387 11.23 -0.78 -6.98
N TYR A 388 11.01 0.09 -6.02
CA TYR A 388 10.58 1.47 -6.28
C TYR A 388 11.56 2.24 -7.16
N GLU A 389 12.85 2.16 -6.89
CA GLU A 389 13.89 2.90 -7.61
C GLU A 389 13.94 2.50 -9.08
N GLN A 390 13.99 1.20 -9.36
CA GLN A 390 13.99 0.70 -10.74
C GLN A 390 12.68 0.99 -11.46
N MET A 391 11.55 0.91 -10.78
CA MET A 391 10.25 1.29 -11.33
C MET A 391 10.30 2.72 -11.86
N MET A 392 10.82 3.66 -11.07
CA MET A 392 10.90 5.07 -11.46
C MET A 392 11.85 5.29 -12.64
N ILE A 393 12.99 4.61 -12.65
CA ILE A 393 13.97 4.69 -13.76
C ILE A 393 13.35 4.14 -15.05
N ILE A 394 12.70 2.98 -14.99
CA ILE A 394 12.08 2.33 -16.15
C ILE A 394 10.91 3.17 -16.67
N ARG A 395 10.05 3.68 -15.81
CA ARG A 395 8.95 4.58 -16.17
C ARG A 395 9.47 5.84 -16.89
N LYS A 396 10.53 6.44 -16.39
CA LYS A 396 11.18 7.58 -17.06
C LYS A 396 11.69 7.21 -18.45
N HIS A 397 12.25 6.02 -18.63
CA HIS A 397 12.69 5.54 -19.95
C HIS A 397 11.52 5.26 -20.90
N MET A 398 10.34 4.94 -20.36
CA MET A 398 9.08 4.81 -21.13
C MET A 398 8.46 6.17 -21.49
N GLY A 399 8.96 7.28 -20.94
CA GLY A 399 8.45 8.63 -21.19
C GLY A 399 7.35 9.09 -20.24
N PHE A 400 7.11 8.38 -19.14
CA PHE A 400 6.21 8.83 -18.09
C PHE A 400 6.90 9.92 -17.26
N LEU A 401 6.38 11.16 -17.34
CA LEU A 401 7.03 12.35 -16.76
C LEU A 401 6.63 12.63 -15.30
N GLU A 402 5.53 12.08 -14.82
CA GLU A 402 5.01 12.41 -13.50
C GLU A 402 4.80 11.18 -12.61
N MET A 403 5.23 11.36 -11.39
CA MET A 403 5.35 10.29 -10.42
C MET A 403 4.11 10.08 -9.57
N GLU A 404 3.18 11.01 -9.46
CA GLU A 404 2.07 10.89 -8.48
C GLU A 404 0.91 11.87 -8.68
N SER A 405 0.86 12.65 -9.72
CA SER A 405 -0.34 13.41 -10.04
C SER A 405 -1.18 12.62 -11.04
N GLY A 406 -2.29 12.13 -10.58
CA GLY A 406 -3.31 11.60 -11.47
C GLY A 406 -3.79 12.69 -12.42
N LYS A 407 -3.13 12.83 -13.54
CA LYS A 407 -3.55 13.35 -14.83
C LYS A 407 -2.41 13.23 -15.82
#